data_b01730a80ee3a74131e93cb7a31bdff0
#
_entry.id   b01730a80ee3a74131e93cb7a31bdff0
#
_cell.length_a   1.000
_cell.length_b   1.000
_cell.length_c   1.000
_cell.angle_alpha   90.00
_cell.angle_beta   90.00
_cell.angle_gamma   90.00
#
_symmetry.space_group_name_H-M   'P 1'
#
loop_
_entity.id
_entity.type
_entity.pdbx_description
1 polymer ?
#
loop_
_entity_poly.entity_id
_entity_poly.type
_entity_poly.pdbx_seq_one_letter_code
_entity_poly.pdbx_strand_id
1 'polypeptide(L)'
;MQKRKIWENFLQWVLPCVLLVIALVLSIYDFNNKMEIAIQTVVDDQAEQIGLYYAAGVEDKLKALGNITDAVASIMAARLDRGEAFLNEKLDTLMKASDAYMVVYCATNGTGFLNDRRQIDMTELNYYDSILGETPHYLFTRSDGINGQMAFIYVCPITNSGNVNGYLLSYMAVS
;
A
#
# COMPACT_ATOMS: atom_id res chain seq x y z
N MET A 1 -24.79 11.11 -79.29
CA MET A 1 -24.81 9.70 -78.81
C MET A 1 -23.52 9.24 -78.17
N GLN A 2 -22.36 9.70 -78.57
CA GLN A 2 -21.04 9.26 -78.08
C GLN A 2 -20.71 9.68 -76.61
N LYS A 3 -21.13 10.84 -76.16
CA LYS A 3 -20.90 11.32 -74.79
C LYS A 3 -21.59 10.47 -73.67
N ARG A 4 -22.75 9.92 -73.99
CA ARG A 4 -23.52 9.10 -73.03
C ARG A 4 -22.85 7.74 -72.77
N LYS A 5 -22.30 7.12 -73.84
CA LYS A 5 -21.54 5.85 -73.68
C LYS A 5 -20.23 6.00 -72.87
N ILE A 6 -19.55 7.14 -72.99
CA ILE A 6 -18.35 7.42 -72.26
C ILE A 6 -18.67 7.57 -70.79
N TRP A 7 -19.76 8.23 -70.39
CA TRP A 7 -20.25 8.39 -69.06
C TRP A 7 -20.69 7.07 -68.42
N GLU A 8 -21.38 6.21 -69.19
CA GLU A 8 -21.82 4.89 -68.74
C GLU A 8 -20.60 3.97 -68.45
N ASN A 9 -19.61 3.95 -69.32
CA ASN A 9 -18.37 3.19 -69.10
C ASN A 9 -17.56 3.75 -67.97
N PHE A 10 -17.45 5.08 -67.80
CA PHE A 10 -16.76 5.71 -66.70
C PHE A 10 -17.41 5.37 -65.34
N LEU A 11 -18.75 5.42 -65.27
CA LEU A 11 -19.50 5.08 -64.09
C LEU A 11 -19.32 3.60 -63.68
N GLN A 12 -19.26 2.73 -64.68
CA GLN A 12 -19.09 1.28 -64.49
C GLN A 12 -17.76 0.87 -63.88
N TRP A 13 -16.70 1.66 -64.15
CA TRP A 13 -15.36 1.41 -63.55
C TRP A 13 -15.06 2.24 -62.30
N VAL A 14 -15.51 3.47 -62.24
CA VAL A 14 -15.23 4.36 -61.12
C VAL A 14 -16.07 4.03 -59.89
N LEU A 15 -17.34 3.67 -60.07
CA LEU A 15 -18.25 3.35 -58.95
C LEU A 15 -17.75 2.18 -58.09
N PRO A 16 -17.35 1.01 -58.66
CA PRO A 16 -16.82 -0.07 -57.86
C PRO A 16 -15.48 0.29 -57.16
N CYS A 17 -14.61 1.09 -57.81
CA CYS A 17 -13.39 1.56 -57.18
C CYS A 17 -13.66 2.47 -55.97
N VAL A 18 -14.61 3.39 -56.06
CA VAL A 18 -15.02 4.26 -54.96
C VAL A 18 -15.62 3.44 -53.81
N LEU A 19 -16.49 2.48 -54.09
CA LEU A 19 -17.06 1.60 -53.08
C LEU A 19 -16.00 0.76 -52.39
N LEU A 20 -14.98 0.29 -53.11
CA LEU A 20 -13.88 -0.46 -52.55
C LEU A 20 -13.02 0.39 -51.61
N VAL A 21 -12.75 1.65 -51.98
CA VAL A 21 -12.03 2.60 -51.12
C VAL A 21 -12.83 2.90 -49.85
N ILE A 22 -14.14 3.13 -49.98
CA ILE A 22 -15.01 3.36 -48.80
C ILE A 22 -15.00 2.13 -47.87
N ALA A 23 -15.13 0.93 -48.43
CA ALA A 23 -15.10 -0.31 -47.65
C ALA A 23 -13.76 -0.49 -46.90
N LEU A 24 -12.63 -0.17 -47.56
CA LEU A 24 -11.30 -0.19 -46.95
C LEU A 24 -11.18 0.81 -45.79
N VAL A 25 -11.64 2.05 -46.01
CA VAL A 25 -11.60 3.08 -44.96
C VAL A 25 -12.43 2.68 -43.73
N LEU A 26 -13.64 2.15 -43.97
CA LEU A 26 -14.50 1.66 -42.89
C LEU A 26 -13.89 0.47 -42.17
N SER A 27 -13.25 -0.44 -42.89
CA SER A 27 -12.57 -1.60 -42.31
C SER A 27 -11.37 -1.19 -41.42
N ILE A 28 -10.57 -0.22 -41.88
CA ILE A 28 -9.46 0.33 -41.11
C ILE A 28 -9.96 1.03 -39.82
N TYR A 29 -11.05 1.81 -39.96
CA TYR A 29 -11.64 2.49 -38.82
C TYR A 29 -12.18 1.50 -37.78
N ASP A 30 -12.92 0.47 -38.18
CA ASP A 30 -13.42 -0.58 -37.29
C ASP A 30 -12.28 -1.37 -36.63
N PHE A 31 -11.25 -1.69 -37.41
CA PHE A 31 -10.03 -2.35 -36.85
C PHE A 31 -9.33 -1.50 -35.82
N ASN A 32 -9.10 -0.20 -36.08
CA ASN A 32 -8.45 0.69 -35.13
C ASN A 32 -9.26 0.83 -33.83
N ASN A 33 -10.58 0.98 -33.96
CA ASN A 33 -11.46 1.09 -32.80
C ASN A 33 -11.45 -0.21 -31.94
N LYS A 34 -11.48 -1.37 -32.58
CA LYS A 34 -11.37 -2.66 -31.87
C LYS A 34 -10.00 -2.87 -31.21
N MET A 35 -8.93 -2.43 -31.89
CA MET A 35 -7.58 -2.48 -31.33
C MET A 35 -7.46 -1.59 -30.09
N GLU A 36 -7.99 -0.36 -30.15
CA GLU A 36 -7.95 0.56 -29.01
C GLU A 36 -8.68 -0.02 -27.79
N ILE A 37 -9.89 -0.56 -27.98
CA ILE A 37 -10.66 -1.22 -26.92
C ILE A 37 -9.89 -2.43 -26.36
N ALA A 38 -9.31 -3.27 -27.22
CA ALA A 38 -8.56 -4.43 -26.78
C ALA A 38 -7.31 -4.05 -25.97
N ILE A 39 -6.57 -3.01 -26.40
CA ILE A 39 -5.40 -2.51 -25.67
C ILE A 39 -5.82 -1.97 -24.30
N GLN A 40 -6.88 -1.15 -24.24
CA GLN A 40 -7.38 -0.62 -22.97
C GLN A 40 -7.78 -1.75 -22.02
N THR A 41 -8.52 -2.74 -22.49
CA THR A 41 -8.92 -3.88 -21.66
C THR A 41 -7.71 -4.64 -21.11
N VAL A 42 -6.70 -4.90 -21.93
CA VAL A 42 -5.46 -5.59 -21.49
C VAL A 42 -4.68 -4.76 -20.47
N VAL A 43 -4.60 -3.45 -20.67
CA VAL A 43 -3.91 -2.54 -19.74
C VAL A 43 -4.64 -2.48 -18.39
N ASP A 44 -5.97 -2.38 -18.41
CA ASP A 44 -6.78 -2.33 -17.20
C ASP A 44 -6.69 -3.66 -16.41
N ASP A 45 -6.80 -4.81 -17.10
CA ASP A 45 -6.65 -6.14 -16.48
C ASP A 45 -5.25 -6.34 -15.87
N GLN A 46 -4.20 -5.88 -16.56
CA GLN A 46 -2.83 -5.96 -16.04
C GLN A 46 -2.63 -5.03 -14.84
N ALA A 47 -3.17 -3.81 -14.88
CA ALA A 47 -3.09 -2.87 -13.76
C ALA A 47 -3.81 -3.42 -12.52
N GLU A 48 -4.98 -4.04 -12.68
CA GLU A 48 -5.70 -4.70 -11.59
C GLU A 48 -4.91 -5.87 -11.01
N GLN A 49 -4.37 -6.77 -11.85
CA GLN A 49 -3.55 -7.90 -11.38
C GLN A 49 -2.29 -7.45 -10.64
N ILE A 50 -1.61 -6.43 -11.15
CA ILE A 50 -0.44 -5.84 -10.49
C ILE A 50 -0.87 -5.25 -9.14
N GLY A 51 -1.98 -4.50 -9.09
CA GLY A 51 -2.53 -3.93 -7.85
C GLY A 51 -2.82 -5.00 -6.80
N LEU A 52 -3.48 -6.09 -7.20
CA LEU A 52 -3.78 -7.23 -6.31
C LEU A 52 -2.51 -7.92 -5.80
N TYR A 53 -1.51 -8.10 -6.67
CA TYR A 53 -0.23 -8.70 -6.28
C TYR A 53 0.52 -7.85 -5.25
N TYR A 54 0.59 -6.52 -5.47
CA TYR A 54 1.20 -5.61 -4.50
C TYR A 54 0.43 -5.56 -3.19
N ALA A 55 -0.90 -5.53 -3.23
CA ALA A 55 -1.74 -5.55 -2.04
C ALA A 55 -1.51 -6.80 -1.19
N ALA A 56 -1.46 -7.99 -1.81
CA ALA A 56 -1.16 -9.25 -1.13
C ALA A 56 0.24 -9.24 -0.51
N GLY A 57 1.26 -8.72 -1.23
CA GLY A 57 2.62 -8.60 -0.70
C GLY A 57 2.73 -7.67 0.51
N VAL A 58 1.97 -6.56 0.51
CA VAL A 58 1.89 -5.65 1.67
C VAL A 58 1.18 -6.32 2.84
N GLU A 59 0.09 -7.03 2.59
CA GLU A 59 -0.67 -7.75 3.64
C GLU A 59 0.21 -8.79 4.33
N ASP A 60 0.99 -9.58 3.59
CA ASP A 60 1.89 -10.59 4.15
C ASP A 60 2.98 -9.95 5.03
N LYS A 61 3.56 -8.83 4.58
CA LYS A 61 4.54 -8.07 5.37
C LYS A 61 3.94 -7.50 6.66
N LEU A 62 2.72 -6.95 6.58
CA LEU A 62 2.02 -6.45 7.76
C LEU A 62 1.71 -7.57 8.74
N LYS A 63 1.24 -8.73 8.29
CA LYS A 63 1.03 -9.90 9.16
C LYS A 63 2.32 -10.37 9.83
N ALA A 64 3.42 -10.42 9.08
CA ALA A 64 4.72 -10.81 9.64
C ALA A 64 5.17 -9.80 10.71
N LEU A 65 5.05 -8.50 10.43
CA LEU A 65 5.34 -7.43 11.40
C LEU A 65 4.50 -7.57 12.66
N GLY A 66 3.19 -7.79 12.52
CA GLY A 66 2.27 -8.01 13.63
C GLY A 66 2.68 -9.18 14.51
N ASN A 67 2.90 -10.35 13.90
CA ASN A 67 3.29 -11.57 14.64
C ASN A 67 4.57 -11.39 15.45
N ILE A 68 5.60 -10.74 14.88
CA ILE A 68 6.86 -10.50 15.57
C ILE A 68 6.67 -9.48 16.70
N THR A 69 5.89 -8.42 16.46
CA THR A 69 5.60 -7.39 17.47
C THR A 69 4.82 -7.98 18.64
N ASP A 70 3.82 -8.83 18.38
CA ASP A 70 3.03 -9.51 19.42
C ASP A 70 3.91 -10.44 20.28
N ALA A 71 4.80 -11.18 19.65
CA ALA A 71 5.73 -12.05 20.35
C ALA A 71 6.65 -11.25 21.30
N VAL A 72 7.19 -10.12 20.83
CA VAL A 72 8.04 -9.25 21.65
C VAL A 72 7.23 -8.57 22.75
N ALA A 73 6.02 -8.06 22.45
CA ALA A 73 5.11 -7.46 23.43
C ALA A 73 4.78 -8.43 24.57
N SER A 74 4.51 -9.71 24.23
CA SER A 74 4.26 -10.77 25.23
C SER A 74 5.46 -11.00 26.15
N ILE A 75 6.69 -10.97 25.63
CA ILE A 75 7.91 -11.08 26.43
C ILE A 75 8.08 -9.85 27.33
N MET A 76 7.79 -8.66 26.81
CA MET A 76 7.86 -7.41 27.55
C MET A 76 6.82 -7.37 28.68
N ALA A 77 5.59 -7.81 28.42
CA ALA A 77 4.52 -7.87 29.42
C ALA A 77 4.93 -8.62 30.69
N ALA A 78 5.69 -9.70 30.55
CA ALA A 78 6.14 -10.52 31.66
C ALA A 78 7.32 -9.91 32.44
N ARG A 79 8.00 -8.87 31.92
CA ARG A 79 9.31 -8.43 32.42
C ARG A 79 9.56 -6.92 32.32
N LEU A 80 8.52 -6.12 32.22
CA LEU A 80 8.63 -4.65 32.08
C LEU A 80 9.34 -3.97 33.29
N ASP A 81 9.35 -4.64 34.43
CA ASP A 81 10.02 -4.23 35.68
C ASP A 81 11.55 -4.25 35.61
N ARG A 82 12.16 -4.86 34.60
CA ARG A 82 13.61 -4.99 34.45
C ARG A 82 14.34 -3.71 34.04
N GLY A 83 13.60 -2.63 33.78
CA GLY A 83 14.16 -1.32 33.50
C GLY A 83 14.60 -1.09 32.06
N GLU A 84 15.26 0.05 31.85
CA GLU A 84 15.53 0.61 30.50
C GLU A 84 16.46 -0.26 29.63
N ALA A 85 17.44 -0.94 30.25
CA ALA A 85 18.36 -1.81 29.51
C ALA A 85 17.63 -2.98 28.85
N PHE A 86 16.66 -3.58 29.54
CA PHE A 86 15.81 -4.64 28.98
C PHE A 86 14.88 -4.10 27.88
N LEU A 87 14.31 -2.92 28.09
CA LEU A 87 13.47 -2.25 27.08
C LEU A 87 14.25 -2.06 25.80
N ASN A 88 15.42 -1.45 25.85
CA ASN A 88 16.28 -1.19 24.70
C ASN A 88 16.68 -2.49 23.98
N GLU A 89 17.02 -3.56 24.73
CA GLU A 89 17.32 -4.88 24.14
C GLU A 89 16.13 -5.41 23.33
N LYS A 90 14.89 -5.25 23.82
CA LYS A 90 13.70 -5.76 23.12
C LYS A 90 13.33 -4.92 21.90
N LEU A 91 13.48 -3.60 21.98
CA LEU A 91 13.31 -2.71 20.82
C LEU A 91 14.34 -3.04 19.73
N ASP A 92 15.62 -3.25 20.09
CA ASP A 92 16.66 -3.68 19.16
C ASP A 92 16.38 -5.06 18.55
N THR A 93 15.84 -5.99 19.35
CA THR A 93 15.47 -7.33 18.87
C THR A 93 14.36 -7.25 17.84
N LEU A 94 13.31 -6.48 18.12
CA LEU A 94 12.18 -6.29 17.21
C LEU A 94 12.63 -5.60 15.91
N MET A 95 13.45 -4.56 16.00
CA MET A 95 14.01 -3.86 14.87
C MET A 95 14.82 -4.76 13.94
N LYS A 96 15.61 -5.69 14.49
CA LYS A 96 16.42 -6.66 13.73
C LYS A 96 15.61 -7.81 13.12
N ALA A 97 14.49 -8.17 13.77
CA ALA A 97 13.67 -9.31 13.37
C ALA A 97 12.56 -8.95 12.41
N SER A 98 12.28 -7.67 12.20
CA SER A 98 11.18 -7.17 11.38
C SER A 98 11.65 -6.20 10.29
N ASP A 99 10.78 -5.95 9.30
CA ASP A 99 10.98 -4.93 8.26
C ASP A 99 10.62 -3.51 8.75
N ALA A 100 10.49 -3.31 10.07
CA ALA A 100 10.24 -2.00 10.65
C ALA A 100 11.47 -1.09 10.46
N TYR A 101 11.25 0.17 10.07
CA TYR A 101 12.32 1.16 10.06
C TYR A 101 12.45 1.89 11.40
N MET A 102 11.44 1.78 12.25
CA MET A 102 11.41 2.38 13.59
C MET A 102 10.51 1.55 14.50
N VAL A 103 10.92 1.42 15.75
CA VAL A 103 10.16 0.77 16.82
C VAL A 103 10.09 1.69 18.01
N VAL A 104 8.90 1.82 18.61
CA VAL A 104 8.67 2.70 19.76
C VAL A 104 7.92 1.92 20.85
N TYR A 105 8.39 2.02 22.08
CA TYR A 105 7.59 1.71 23.25
C TYR A 105 6.95 2.99 23.77
N CYS A 106 5.64 3.06 23.83
CA CYS A 106 4.89 4.17 24.39
C CYS A 106 4.36 3.78 25.78
N ALA A 107 4.83 4.45 26.81
CA ALA A 107 4.32 4.29 28.16
C ALA A 107 2.92 4.90 28.30
N THR A 108 2.15 4.48 29.29
CA THR A 108 0.77 4.97 29.52
C THR A 108 0.67 6.47 29.81
N ASN A 109 1.77 7.10 30.20
CA ASN A 109 1.87 8.55 30.40
C ASN A 109 2.18 9.34 29.12
N GLY A 110 2.24 8.68 27.96
CA GLY A 110 2.54 9.30 26.66
C GLY A 110 4.04 9.41 26.33
N THR A 111 4.95 8.98 27.23
CA THR A 111 6.38 9.00 26.91
C THR A 111 6.71 7.85 25.97
N GLY A 112 7.31 8.18 24.81
CA GLY A 112 7.80 7.22 23.82
C GLY A 112 9.31 6.98 23.96
N PHE A 113 9.71 5.71 23.89
CA PHE A 113 11.12 5.28 23.88
C PHE A 113 11.40 4.60 22.54
N LEU A 114 12.29 5.19 21.76
CA LEU A 114 12.66 4.70 20.44
C LEU A 114 13.79 3.67 20.51
N ASN A 115 13.87 2.83 19.48
CA ASN A 115 14.98 1.88 19.32
C ASN A 115 16.37 2.54 19.22
N ASP A 116 16.47 3.83 18.85
CA ASP A 116 17.70 4.62 18.85
C ASP A 116 17.99 5.33 20.20
N ARG A 117 17.25 4.99 21.26
CA ARG A 117 17.33 5.49 22.62
C ARG A 117 16.87 6.94 22.82
N ARG A 118 16.28 7.57 21.79
CA ARG A 118 15.61 8.86 21.98
C ARG A 118 14.31 8.66 22.77
N GLN A 119 13.98 9.68 23.54
CA GLN A 119 12.66 9.81 24.14
C GLN A 119 11.89 10.92 23.44
N ILE A 120 10.60 10.72 23.24
CA ILE A 120 9.70 11.68 22.62
C ILE A 120 8.40 11.76 23.41
N ASP A 121 7.70 12.86 23.25
CA ASP A 121 6.32 12.99 23.73
C ASP A 121 5.37 12.52 22.62
N MET A 122 4.78 11.35 22.84
CA MET A 122 3.83 10.74 21.89
C MET A 122 2.49 11.51 21.85
N THR A 123 2.16 12.27 22.91
CA THR A 123 0.90 13.01 23.00
C THR A 123 0.82 14.16 21.98
N GLU A 124 1.96 14.60 21.45
CA GLU A 124 2.03 15.62 20.40
C GLU A 124 1.74 15.06 19.00
N LEU A 125 1.72 13.74 18.84
CA LEU A 125 1.46 13.10 17.54
C LEU A 125 -0.03 13.09 17.23
N ASN A 126 -0.37 13.46 16.00
CA ASN A 126 -1.76 13.59 15.53
C ASN A 126 -2.57 12.27 15.52
N TYR A 127 -1.93 11.15 15.70
CA TYR A 127 -2.53 9.80 15.78
C TYR A 127 -2.44 9.19 17.19
N TYR A 128 -1.99 9.94 18.21
CA TYR A 128 -1.82 9.42 19.55
C TYR A 128 -3.08 8.77 20.13
N ASP A 129 -4.22 9.44 20.02
CA ASP A 129 -5.50 8.90 20.50
C ASP A 129 -5.87 7.57 19.83
N SER A 130 -5.39 7.35 18.60
CA SER A 130 -5.61 6.10 17.87
C SER A 130 -4.69 4.97 18.32
N ILE A 131 -3.62 5.27 19.08
CA ILE A 131 -2.74 4.26 19.72
C ILE A 131 -3.46 3.62 20.91
N LEU A 132 -4.30 4.39 21.60
CA LEU A 132 -4.92 3.99 22.86
C LEU A 132 -6.04 2.97 22.61
N GLY A 133 -5.68 1.69 22.61
CA GLY A 133 -6.62 0.58 22.40
C GLY A 133 -6.29 -0.63 23.28
N GLU A 134 -7.28 -1.49 23.51
CA GLU A 134 -7.10 -2.72 24.30
C GLU A 134 -6.67 -3.91 23.44
N THR A 135 -6.78 -3.79 22.13
CA THR A 135 -6.45 -4.86 21.17
C THR A 135 -5.41 -4.41 20.14
N PRO A 136 -4.57 -5.33 19.66
CA PRO A 136 -3.66 -5.05 18.57
C PRO A 136 -4.39 -4.56 17.31
N HIS A 137 -3.84 -3.53 16.63
CA HIS A 137 -4.43 -2.97 15.42
C HIS A 137 -3.41 -2.26 14.55
N TYR A 138 -3.81 -1.95 13.32
CA TYR A 138 -3.01 -1.22 12.35
C TYR A 138 -3.51 0.21 12.22
N LEU A 139 -2.56 1.14 12.11
CA LEU A 139 -2.79 2.54 11.76
C LEU A 139 -2.06 2.87 10.47
N PHE A 140 -2.60 3.82 9.73
CA PHE A 140 -1.91 4.42 8.60
C PHE A 140 -1.76 5.91 8.83
N THR A 141 -0.54 6.42 8.65
CA THR A 141 -0.28 7.86 8.73
C THR A 141 0.50 8.36 7.51
N ARG A 142 0.17 9.57 7.06
CA ARG A 142 0.91 10.26 5.99
C ARG A 142 2.24 10.84 6.48
N SER A 143 2.37 11.03 7.79
CA SER A 143 3.61 11.43 8.44
C SER A 143 3.66 10.79 9.82
N ASP A 144 4.76 10.11 10.12
CA ASP A 144 4.98 9.49 11.43
C ASP A 144 5.20 10.52 12.56
N GLY A 145 5.32 11.80 12.21
CA GLY A 145 5.55 12.89 13.18
C GLY A 145 6.95 12.89 13.79
N ILE A 146 7.75 11.88 13.52
CA ILE A 146 9.11 11.70 14.08
C ILE A 146 10.17 11.91 13.00
N ASN A 147 10.03 11.23 11.86
CA ASN A 147 10.94 11.31 10.71
C ASN A 147 10.26 11.91 9.46
N GLY A 148 8.97 12.24 9.54
CA GLY A 148 8.20 12.80 8.44
C GLY A 148 7.83 11.79 7.35
N GLN A 149 7.95 10.48 7.62
CA GLN A 149 7.71 9.42 6.64
C GLN A 149 6.25 8.95 6.68
N MET A 150 5.75 8.53 5.52
CA MET A 150 4.48 7.82 5.40
C MET A 150 4.66 6.38 5.91
N ALA A 151 3.81 5.94 6.82
CA ALA A 151 3.98 4.65 7.46
C ALA A 151 2.68 3.90 7.74
N PHE A 152 2.76 2.57 7.68
CA PHE A 152 1.89 1.70 8.42
C PHE A 152 2.48 1.48 9.81
N ILE A 153 1.64 1.57 10.83
CA ILE A 153 2.02 1.39 12.23
C ILE A 153 1.22 0.22 12.77
N TYR A 154 1.91 -0.82 13.23
CA TYR A 154 1.26 -1.85 14.02
C TYR A 154 1.38 -1.48 15.50
N VAL A 155 0.25 -1.44 16.18
CA VAL A 155 0.13 -1.10 17.60
C VAL A 155 -0.26 -2.35 18.35
N CYS A 156 0.56 -2.74 19.35
CA CYS A 156 0.29 -3.85 20.22
C CYS A 156 0.27 -3.37 21.68
N PRO A 157 -0.87 -3.45 22.38
CA PRO A 157 -0.90 -3.13 23.82
C PRO A 157 -0.14 -4.18 24.61
N ILE A 158 0.70 -3.72 25.54
CA ILE A 158 1.43 -4.58 26.47
C ILE A 158 0.58 -4.71 27.74
N THR A 159 -0.08 -5.86 27.87
CA THR A 159 -1.00 -6.10 28.99
C THR A 159 -0.39 -7.05 30.02
N ASN A 160 -0.53 -6.70 31.29
CA ASN A 160 -0.18 -7.58 32.41
C ASN A 160 -1.37 -7.62 33.38
N SER A 161 -1.85 -8.82 33.67
CA SER A 161 -2.98 -9.05 34.59
C SER A 161 -4.25 -8.26 34.22
N GLY A 162 -4.48 -8.04 32.93
CA GLY A 162 -5.67 -7.34 32.41
C GLY A 162 -5.52 -5.80 32.34
N ASN A 163 -4.39 -5.25 32.78
CA ASN A 163 -4.12 -3.81 32.65
C ASN A 163 -3.12 -3.54 31.54
N VAL A 164 -3.37 -2.48 30.76
CA VAL A 164 -2.43 -1.99 29.76
C VAL A 164 -1.31 -1.21 30.45
N ASN A 165 -0.07 -1.67 30.31
CA ASN A 165 1.12 -1.05 30.88
C ASN A 165 1.91 -0.19 29.89
N GLY A 166 1.49 -0.18 28.63
CA GLY A 166 2.07 0.58 27.55
C GLY A 166 1.73 -0.04 26.19
N TYR A 167 2.31 0.52 25.15
CA TYR A 167 2.07 0.10 23.78
C TYR A 167 3.40 -0.10 23.04
N LEU A 168 3.50 -1.17 22.27
CA LEU A 168 4.61 -1.41 21.39
C LEU A 168 4.18 -1.09 19.96
N LEU A 169 4.90 -0.17 19.31
CA LEU A 169 4.61 0.32 17.98
C LEU A 169 5.73 -0.08 17.02
N SER A 170 5.36 -0.65 15.90
CA SER A 170 6.28 -1.00 14.80
C SER A 170 5.89 -0.27 13.52
N TYR A 171 6.82 0.53 12.99
CA TYR A 171 6.60 1.40 11.83
C TYR A 171 7.22 0.79 10.59
N MET A 172 6.39 0.54 9.57
CA MET A 172 6.81 0.07 8.25
C MET A 172 6.61 1.19 7.23
N ALA A 173 7.65 1.50 6.47
CA ALA A 173 7.57 2.53 5.42
C ALA A 173 6.65 2.08 4.28
N VAL A 174 5.89 3.03 3.76
CA VAL A 174 5.14 2.87 2.50
C VAL A 174 6.09 3.29 1.38
N SER A 175 6.73 2.30 0.75
CA SER A 175 7.64 2.49 -0.39
C SER A 175 6.93 2.25 -1.72
#